data_cac5ca2611f9cd3835f5f4205900ee18
#
_entry.id   cac5ca2611f9cd3835f5f4205900ee18
#
_cell.length_a   1.000
_cell.length_b   1.000
_cell.length_c   1.000
_cell.angle_alpha   90.00
_cell.angle_beta   90.00
_cell.angle_gamma   90.00
#
_symmetry.space_group_name_H-M   'P 1'
#
loop_
_entity.id
_entity.type
_entity.pdbx_description
1 polymer ?
#
loop_
_entity_poly.entity_id
_entity_poly.type
_entity_poly.pdbx_seq_one_letter_code
_entity_poly.pdbx_strand_id
1 'polypeptide(L)'
;AEIKSLTIVGNINITTTGAAQTGGLIGQSNNTVLSGNIRSEVNITVTNTVNNDVKNGGVIGELTKSSSVANCDLSYKGELKVENQGTKNAHIGGIIGGMMAEAKMTNAKCTVEAESNITAKSTNTTGTVWLGGFLGNSAPALLTDKLPVKDSKMLGTLSANANGDAIICYAIGWSKDTATTKGFNESFKDNDNYNLEGSTVTSEKGKAYKNGEEVSKTE
;
A
#
# COMPACT_ATOMS: atom_id res chain seq x y z
N ALA A 1 22.50 3.50 -4.27
CA ALA A 1 22.59 3.28 -2.82
C ALA A 1 22.17 1.84 -2.49
N GLU A 2 22.67 1.29 -1.41
CA GLU A 2 22.28 -0.02 -0.88
C GLU A 2 21.89 0.15 0.60
N ILE A 3 20.75 -0.46 0.98
CA ILE A 3 20.27 -0.51 2.37
C ILE A 3 20.14 -1.98 2.75
N LYS A 4 20.83 -2.38 3.81
CA LYS A 4 20.82 -3.75 4.32
C LYS A 4 20.39 -3.76 5.78
N SER A 5 19.42 -4.61 6.10
CA SER A 5 19.00 -4.94 7.48
C SER A 5 18.92 -3.73 8.42
N LEU A 6 17.77 -3.09 8.44
CA LEU A 6 17.54 -1.86 9.23
C LEU A 6 16.18 -1.95 9.94
N THR A 7 16.15 -1.56 11.20
CA THR A 7 14.91 -1.25 11.90
C THR A 7 14.83 0.25 12.14
N ILE A 8 13.72 0.86 11.75
CA ILE A 8 13.45 2.28 12.01
C ILE A 8 12.20 2.42 12.88
N VAL A 9 12.28 3.29 13.86
CA VAL A 9 11.21 3.54 14.84
C VAL A 9 10.99 5.04 14.94
N GLY A 10 9.74 5.48 15.05
CA GLY A 10 9.44 6.90 15.25
C GLY A 10 8.06 7.32 14.78
N ASN A 11 7.92 8.62 14.54
CA ASN A 11 6.68 9.20 14.06
C ASN A 11 6.96 10.17 12.91
N ILE A 12 6.13 10.10 11.86
CA ILE A 12 6.15 11.01 10.73
C ILE A 12 4.78 11.67 10.65
N ASN A 13 4.76 13.01 10.64
CA ASN A 13 3.54 13.79 10.49
C ASN A 13 3.74 14.83 9.39
N ILE A 14 3.01 14.72 8.29
CA ILE A 14 3.19 15.54 7.11
C ILE A 14 1.86 16.13 6.67
N THR A 15 1.85 17.44 6.46
CA THR A 15 0.83 18.11 5.64
C THR A 15 1.53 18.60 4.38
N THR A 16 1.07 18.16 3.21
CA THR A 16 1.73 18.47 1.95
C THR A 16 0.84 19.27 1.00
N THR A 17 1.45 20.29 0.38
CA THR A 17 0.90 21.06 -0.74
C THR A 17 1.55 20.67 -2.07
N GLY A 18 2.40 19.65 -2.09
CA GLY A 18 3.06 19.07 -3.27
C GLY A 18 2.76 17.57 -3.40
N ALA A 19 3.16 16.93 -4.50
CA ALA A 19 3.03 15.50 -4.66
C ALA A 19 3.71 14.77 -3.49
N ALA A 20 2.99 13.84 -2.84
CA ALA A 20 3.49 13.16 -1.67
C ALA A 20 3.77 11.68 -1.95
N GLN A 21 5.02 11.31 -1.74
CA GLN A 21 5.42 9.92 -1.58
C GLN A 21 6.00 9.78 -0.18
N THR A 22 5.33 9.02 0.68
CA THR A 22 5.74 8.88 2.07
C THR A 22 5.90 7.40 2.44
N GLY A 23 7.01 7.08 3.07
CA GLY A 23 7.27 5.77 3.65
C GLY A 23 8.04 5.91 4.96
N GLY A 24 7.92 4.95 5.84
CA GLY A 24 8.62 4.97 7.12
C GLY A 24 10.14 5.00 6.99
N LEU A 25 10.66 4.40 5.92
CA LEU A 25 12.09 4.41 5.60
C LEU A 25 12.43 5.31 4.42
N ILE A 26 11.66 5.19 3.33
CA ILE A 26 11.95 5.89 2.07
C ILE A 26 10.66 6.52 1.53
N GLY A 27 10.68 7.84 1.31
CA GLY A 27 9.58 8.51 0.60
C GLY A 27 9.55 8.08 -0.87
N GLN A 28 10.63 8.31 -1.61
CA GLN A 28 10.81 7.86 -2.99
C GLN A 28 12.22 7.30 -3.18
N SER A 29 12.32 6.09 -3.72
CA SER A 29 13.60 5.47 -4.04
C SER A 29 14.06 5.85 -5.47
N ASN A 30 15.37 5.98 -5.66
CA ASN A 30 15.98 6.11 -6.98
C ASN A 30 17.35 5.40 -6.97
N ASN A 31 17.56 4.46 -7.87
CA ASN A 31 18.78 3.65 -7.91
C ASN A 31 19.16 3.06 -6.54
N THR A 32 18.19 2.49 -5.85
CA THR A 32 18.35 1.94 -4.50
C THR A 32 18.11 0.44 -4.50
N VAL A 33 18.99 -0.31 -3.85
CA VAL A 33 18.81 -1.73 -3.58
C VAL A 33 18.51 -1.93 -2.10
N LEU A 34 17.42 -2.61 -1.81
CA LEU A 34 17.06 -3.02 -0.46
C LEU A 34 17.24 -4.53 -0.33
N SER A 35 17.88 -4.98 0.75
CA SER A 35 18.14 -6.40 1.00
C SER A 35 18.15 -6.72 2.50
N GLY A 36 18.12 -8.01 2.86
CA GLY A 36 18.14 -8.46 4.25
C GLY A 36 16.81 -8.18 4.98
N ASN A 37 16.85 -7.84 6.26
CA ASN A 37 15.65 -7.63 7.07
C ASN A 37 15.43 -6.13 7.30
N ILE A 38 14.41 -5.58 6.70
CA ILE A 38 14.04 -4.17 6.85
C ILE A 38 12.70 -4.08 7.56
N ARG A 39 12.70 -3.42 8.71
CA ARG A 39 11.54 -3.25 9.57
C ARG A 39 11.24 -1.77 9.80
N SER A 40 10.00 -1.38 9.58
CA SER A 40 9.50 -0.05 9.95
C SER A 40 8.50 -0.18 11.09
N GLU A 41 8.79 0.48 12.21
CA GLU A 41 7.89 0.67 13.35
C GLU A 41 7.54 2.17 13.48
N VAL A 42 7.18 2.77 12.36
CA VAL A 42 6.93 4.20 12.26
C VAL A 42 5.43 4.45 12.17
N ASN A 43 4.90 5.30 13.06
CA ASN A 43 3.57 5.84 12.90
C ASN A 43 3.60 6.99 11.89
N ILE A 44 2.80 6.90 10.86
CA ILE A 44 2.81 7.83 9.73
C ILE A 44 1.44 8.48 9.59
N THR A 45 1.38 9.80 9.64
CA THR A 45 0.17 10.57 9.34
C THR A 45 0.46 11.51 8.18
N VAL A 46 -0.32 11.42 7.12
CA VAL A 46 -0.19 12.26 5.93
C VAL A 46 -1.51 12.92 5.62
N THR A 47 -1.51 14.24 5.49
CA THR A 47 -2.62 15.01 4.92
C THR A 47 -2.17 15.61 3.60
N ASN A 48 -2.77 15.17 2.51
CA ASN A 48 -2.48 15.67 1.17
C ASN A 48 -3.57 16.62 0.69
N THR A 49 -3.19 17.82 0.28
CA THR A 49 -4.12 18.85 -0.21
C THR A 49 -3.98 19.14 -1.70
N VAL A 50 -3.10 18.42 -2.40
CA VAL A 50 -2.82 18.65 -3.83
C VAL A 50 -3.59 17.74 -4.75
N ASN A 51 -3.79 18.20 -5.98
CA ASN A 51 -4.48 17.47 -7.04
C ASN A 51 -3.54 16.55 -7.84
N ASN A 52 -2.73 15.78 -7.13
CA ASN A 52 -1.85 14.75 -7.69
C ASN A 52 -2.10 13.41 -7.03
N ASP A 53 -1.78 12.33 -7.72
CA ASP A 53 -1.77 11.00 -7.12
C ASP A 53 -0.77 10.96 -5.96
N VAL A 54 -1.19 10.38 -4.85
CA VAL A 54 -0.33 10.20 -3.67
C VAL A 54 -0.02 8.73 -3.48
N LYS A 55 1.20 8.44 -3.01
CA LYS A 55 1.68 7.07 -2.79
C LYS A 55 2.31 6.96 -1.42
N ASN A 56 1.67 6.22 -0.55
CA ASN A 56 2.11 6.11 0.84
C ASN A 56 2.21 4.64 1.24
N GLY A 57 3.33 4.28 1.87
CA GLY A 57 3.58 2.93 2.35
C GLY A 57 4.14 2.91 3.76
N GLY A 58 3.93 1.84 4.49
CA GLY A 58 4.47 1.68 5.83
C GLY A 58 6.01 1.65 5.85
N VAL A 59 6.63 1.21 4.76
CA VAL A 59 8.09 1.16 4.60
C VAL A 59 8.55 2.10 3.49
N ILE A 60 7.96 2.02 2.30
CA ILE A 60 8.37 2.76 1.11
C ILE A 60 7.17 3.48 0.50
N GLY A 61 7.28 4.79 0.26
CA GLY A 61 6.25 5.54 -0.44
C GLY A 61 6.17 5.15 -1.91
N GLU A 62 7.28 5.26 -2.63
CA GLU A 62 7.37 4.87 -4.04
C GLU A 62 8.70 4.20 -4.38
N LEU A 63 8.62 3.03 -4.98
CA LEU A 63 9.76 2.34 -5.57
C LEU A 63 9.83 2.70 -7.05
N THR A 64 10.82 3.53 -7.43
CA THR A 64 10.96 4.01 -8.81
C THR A 64 11.85 3.10 -9.64
N LYS A 65 11.96 3.41 -10.93
CA LYS A 65 12.83 2.70 -11.86
C LYS A 65 14.26 2.59 -11.35
N SER A 66 14.93 1.54 -11.76
CA SER A 66 16.30 1.22 -11.33
C SER A 66 16.48 0.95 -9.84
N SER A 67 15.37 0.88 -9.09
CA SER A 67 15.38 0.44 -7.69
C SER A 67 14.90 -1.00 -7.58
N SER A 68 15.40 -1.72 -6.59
CA SER A 68 15.01 -3.10 -6.35
C SER A 68 14.93 -3.45 -4.88
N VAL A 69 14.03 -4.40 -4.59
CA VAL A 69 13.98 -5.14 -3.33
C VAL A 69 14.36 -6.58 -3.67
N ALA A 70 15.50 -7.05 -3.16
CA ALA A 70 16.04 -8.34 -3.53
C ALA A 70 16.54 -9.11 -2.30
N ASN A 71 16.13 -10.38 -2.16
CA ASN A 71 16.47 -11.20 -0.99
C ASN A 71 16.21 -10.43 0.32
N CYS A 72 14.99 -9.90 0.46
CA CYS A 72 14.66 -8.94 1.48
C CYS A 72 13.32 -9.25 2.14
N ASP A 73 13.31 -9.28 3.47
CA ASP A 73 12.11 -9.34 4.26
C ASP A 73 11.73 -7.91 4.67
N LEU A 74 10.62 -7.40 4.13
CA LEU A 74 10.06 -6.10 4.48
C LEU A 74 8.95 -6.29 5.50
N SER A 75 9.03 -5.62 6.64
CA SER A 75 7.96 -5.65 7.64
C SER A 75 7.53 -4.27 8.10
N TYR A 76 6.25 -4.15 8.38
CA TYR A 76 5.63 -2.95 8.94
C TYR A 76 4.85 -3.28 10.20
N LYS A 77 5.12 -2.49 11.26
CA LYS A 77 4.35 -2.45 12.49
C LYS A 77 4.10 -0.99 12.85
N GLY A 78 2.85 -0.55 12.83
CA GLY A 78 2.53 0.82 13.18
C GLY A 78 1.19 1.28 12.65
N GLU A 79 0.94 2.55 12.81
CA GLU A 79 -0.24 3.21 12.31
C GLU A 79 0.11 4.04 11.06
N LEU A 80 -0.54 3.74 9.92
CA LEU A 80 -0.45 4.54 8.68
C LEU A 80 -1.80 5.21 8.44
N LYS A 81 -1.86 6.52 8.62
CA LYS A 81 -3.04 7.34 8.36
C LYS A 81 -2.79 8.25 7.16
N VAL A 82 -3.63 8.15 6.15
CA VAL A 82 -3.56 9.01 4.96
C VAL A 82 -4.92 9.68 4.73
N GLU A 83 -4.95 11.01 4.75
CA GLU A 83 -6.09 11.80 4.33
C GLU A 83 -5.77 12.49 3.00
N ASN A 84 -6.53 12.15 1.96
CA ASN A 84 -6.42 12.77 0.65
C ASN A 84 -7.58 13.74 0.42
N GLN A 85 -7.28 15.03 0.41
CA GLN A 85 -8.22 16.11 0.11
C GLN A 85 -8.14 16.54 -1.37
N GLY A 86 -7.12 16.07 -2.09
CA GLY A 86 -6.92 16.34 -3.50
C GLY A 86 -7.86 15.52 -4.40
N THR A 87 -8.02 15.94 -5.64
CA THR A 87 -8.97 15.35 -6.61
C THR A 87 -8.48 14.09 -7.31
N LYS A 88 -7.25 13.66 -7.06
CA LYS A 88 -6.63 12.48 -7.69
C LYS A 88 -6.63 11.28 -6.75
N ASN A 89 -6.12 10.16 -7.24
CA ASN A 89 -6.13 8.90 -6.52
C ASN A 89 -5.16 8.90 -5.32
N ALA A 90 -5.52 8.13 -4.31
CA ALA A 90 -4.65 7.78 -3.21
C ALA A 90 -4.30 6.30 -3.29
N HIS A 91 -3.01 6.02 -3.44
CA HIS A 91 -2.46 4.66 -3.48
C HIS A 91 -1.71 4.41 -2.17
N ILE A 92 -2.24 3.52 -1.36
CA ILE A 92 -1.72 3.21 -0.04
C ILE A 92 -1.41 1.72 0.05
N GLY A 93 -0.19 1.39 0.45
CA GLY A 93 0.22 0.01 0.71
C GLY A 93 0.72 -0.17 2.13
N GLY A 94 0.42 -1.27 2.75
CA GLY A 94 0.97 -1.58 4.07
C GLY A 94 2.50 -1.61 4.07
N ILE A 95 3.10 -1.94 2.94
CA ILE A 95 4.57 -1.96 2.76
C ILE A 95 5.01 -0.87 1.79
N ILE A 96 4.49 -0.86 0.56
CA ILE A 96 4.90 0.05 -0.53
C ILE A 96 3.67 0.76 -1.09
N GLY A 97 3.68 2.09 -1.11
CA GLY A 97 2.59 2.88 -1.68
C GLY A 97 2.46 2.72 -3.19
N GLY A 98 3.56 2.74 -3.91
CA GLY A 98 3.56 2.54 -5.36
C GLY A 98 4.85 1.95 -5.91
N MET A 99 4.71 1.14 -6.96
CA MET A 99 5.84 0.61 -7.74
C MET A 99 5.75 1.05 -9.19
N MET A 100 6.82 1.63 -9.71
CA MET A 100 6.96 2.05 -11.10
C MET A 100 7.35 0.85 -11.99
N ALA A 101 7.09 0.99 -13.31
CA ALA A 101 7.23 -0.11 -14.28
C ALA A 101 8.62 -0.79 -14.33
N GLU A 102 9.67 -0.07 -14.01
CA GLU A 102 11.04 -0.58 -14.08
C GLU A 102 11.61 -0.99 -12.70
N ALA A 103 10.84 -0.79 -11.62
CA ALA A 103 11.22 -1.27 -10.30
C ALA A 103 11.09 -2.78 -10.21
N LYS A 104 11.88 -3.42 -9.36
CA LYS A 104 11.90 -4.89 -9.24
C LYS A 104 11.75 -5.34 -7.80
N MET A 105 10.96 -6.39 -7.61
CA MET A 105 10.98 -7.18 -6.39
C MET A 105 11.36 -8.62 -6.74
N THR A 106 12.39 -9.16 -6.10
CA THR A 106 12.86 -10.51 -6.37
C THR A 106 13.19 -11.20 -5.05
N ASN A 107 12.58 -12.36 -4.81
CA ASN A 107 12.77 -13.10 -3.57
C ASN A 107 12.63 -12.18 -2.34
N ALA A 108 11.54 -11.41 -2.31
CA ALA A 108 11.21 -10.50 -1.23
C ALA A 108 9.96 -11.01 -0.49
N LYS A 109 9.91 -10.84 0.80
CA LYS A 109 8.80 -11.20 1.66
C LYS A 109 8.22 -9.93 2.29
N CYS A 110 6.90 -9.84 2.35
CA CYS A 110 6.20 -8.71 2.93
C CYS A 110 5.40 -9.16 4.16
N THR A 111 5.54 -8.46 5.27
CA THR A 111 4.75 -8.71 6.47
C THR A 111 4.17 -7.42 7.01
N VAL A 112 2.84 -7.35 7.08
CA VAL A 112 2.14 -6.33 7.88
C VAL A 112 1.69 -7.02 9.15
N GLU A 113 2.20 -6.55 10.29
CA GLU A 113 1.98 -7.20 11.58
C GLU A 113 0.57 -6.96 12.13
N ALA A 114 0.11 -7.83 13.02
CA ALA A 114 -1.27 -7.84 13.53
C ALA A 114 -1.68 -6.53 14.23
N GLU A 115 -0.72 -5.85 14.86
CA GLU A 115 -0.97 -4.58 15.53
C GLU A 115 -0.94 -3.36 14.58
N SER A 116 -0.71 -3.59 13.27
CA SER A 116 -0.68 -2.52 12.30
C SER A 116 -2.09 -2.09 11.91
N ASN A 117 -2.28 -0.78 11.79
CA ASN A 117 -3.55 -0.19 11.40
C ASN A 117 -3.32 0.79 10.24
N ILE A 118 -3.91 0.49 9.09
CA ILE A 118 -3.71 1.28 7.87
C ILE A 118 -5.04 1.90 7.47
N THR A 119 -5.10 3.21 7.57
CA THR A 119 -6.33 3.98 7.31
C THR A 119 -6.11 4.95 6.17
N ALA A 120 -7.03 4.92 5.22
CA ALA A 120 -7.09 5.84 4.10
C ALA A 120 -8.44 6.57 4.08
N LYS A 121 -8.40 7.90 4.00
CA LYS A 121 -9.58 8.74 3.87
C LYS A 121 -9.46 9.63 2.64
N SER A 122 -10.53 9.76 1.85
CA SER A 122 -10.62 10.77 0.81
C SER A 122 -11.89 11.59 0.96
N THR A 123 -11.74 12.90 0.99
CA THR A 123 -12.88 13.84 1.05
C THR A 123 -13.37 14.24 -0.35
N ASN A 124 -12.72 13.75 -1.40
CA ASN A 124 -13.02 14.07 -2.78
C ASN A 124 -13.89 13.01 -3.44
N THR A 125 -14.77 13.43 -4.35
CA THR A 125 -15.70 12.56 -5.07
C THR A 125 -15.17 12.00 -6.38
N THR A 126 -14.03 12.48 -6.87
CA THR A 126 -13.48 12.10 -8.19
C THR A 126 -12.28 11.17 -8.11
N GLY A 127 -11.52 11.23 -7.02
CA GLY A 127 -10.37 10.34 -6.81
C GLY A 127 -10.80 9.04 -6.12
N THR A 128 -10.12 7.96 -6.46
CA THR A 128 -10.32 6.64 -5.83
C THR A 128 -9.27 6.40 -4.75
N VAL A 129 -9.68 5.82 -3.64
CA VAL A 129 -8.77 5.26 -2.63
C VAL A 129 -8.47 3.82 -3.01
N TRP A 130 -7.18 3.53 -3.24
CA TRP A 130 -6.66 2.20 -3.52
C TRP A 130 -5.77 1.76 -2.37
N LEU A 131 -6.25 0.84 -1.56
CA LEU A 131 -5.55 0.35 -0.38
C LEU A 131 -5.24 -1.14 -0.54
N GLY A 132 -3.97 -1.47 -0.64
CA GLY A 132 -3.48 -2.85 -0.68
C GLY A 132 -2.74 -3.22 0.60
N GLY A 133 -2.86 -4.47 1.03
CA GLY A 133 -2.12 -4.95 2.20
C GLY A 133 -0.62 -4.80 2.04
N PHE A 134 -0.08 -5.00 0.85
CA PHE A 134 1.34 -4.80 0.57
C PHE A 134 1.59 -3.60 -0.34
N LEU A 135 0.91 -3.53 -1.49
CA LEU A 135 1.13 -2.51 -2.51
C LEU A 135 -0.14 -1.70 -2.75
N GLY A 136 -0.03 -0.37 -2.66
CA GLY A 136 -1.13 0.51 -3.06
C GLY A 136 -1.33 0.50 -4.58
N ASN A 137 -0.23 0.55 -5.32
CA ASN A 137 -0.19 0.58 -6.78
C ASN A 137 0.96 -0.29 -7.30
N SER A 138 0.75 -1.00 -8.40
CA SER A 138 1.78 -1.73 -9.10
C SER A 138 1.66 -1.57 -10.61
N ALA A 139 2.77 -1.33 -11.29
CA ALA A 139 2.81 -1.33 -12.75
C ALA A 139 2.75 -2.78 -13.30
N PRO A 140 2.11 -3.02 -14.47
CA PRO A 140 1.77 -4.36 -14.97
C PRO A 140 2.96 -5.29 -15.17
N ALA A 141 4.11 -4.75 -15.60
CA ALA A 141 5.30 -5.53 -15.87
C ALA A 141 5.89 -6.26 -14.64
N LEU A 142 5.35 -5.99 -13.45
CA LEU A 142 5.84 -6.54 -12.19
C LEU A 142 5.01 -7.72 -11.67
N LEU A 143 3.83 -7.94 -12.26
CA LEU A 143 2.90 -8.98 -11.82
C LEU A 143 3.12 -10.33 -12.53
N THR A 144 3.93 -10.36 -13.57
CA THR A 144 4.30 -11.60 -14.24
C THR A 144 5.33 -12.35 -13.40
N ASP A 145 4.88 -13.33 -12.66
CA ASP A 145 5.63 -14.44 -12.01
C ASP A 145 6.42 -14.14 -10.73
N LYS A 146 6.49 -12.92 -10.19
CA LYS A 146 7.60 -12.62 -9.27
C LYS A 146 7.31 -11.73 -8.06
N LEU A 147 6.07 -11.50 -7.68
CA LEU A 147 5.86 -11.10 -6.30
C LEU A 147 6.00 -12.36 -5.43
N PRO A 148 7.05 -12.50 -4.64
CA PRO A 148 7.22 -13.65 -3.78
C PRO A 148 6.27 -13.52 -2.61
N VAL A 149 5.06 -13.94 -2.83
CA VAL A 149 3.98 -13.82 -1.85
C VAL A 149 3.87 -15.03 -0.97
N LYS A 150 4.53 -16.11 -1.35
CA LYS A 150 4.37 -17.42 -0.72
C LYS A 150 4.53 -17.40 0.81
N ASP A 151 5.38 -16.55 1.33
CA ASP A 151 5.65 -16.44 2.76
C ASP A 151 5.30 -15.05 3.33
N SER A 152 4.56 -14.24 2.57
CA SER A 152 4.13 -12.91 3.01
C SER A 152 2.90 -12.99 3.90
N LYS A 153 2.71 -11.99 4.79
CA LYS A 153 1.63 -11.99 5.78
C LYS A 153 0.98 -10.62 5.87
N MET A 154 -0.34 -10.58 5.73
CA MET A 154 -1.15 -9.40 5.99
C MET A 154 -2.04 -9.69 7.21
N LEU A 155 -1.57 -9.31 8.39
CA LEU A 155 -2.23 -9.60 9.67
C LEU A 155 -2.85 -8.35 10.31
N GLY A 156 -2.51 -7.16 9.83
CA GLY A 156 -3.06 -5.89 10.29
C GLY A 156 -4.45 -5.60 9.74
N THR A 157 -5.01 -4.45 10.11
CA THR A 157 -6.32 -4.00 9.63
C THR A 157 -6.18 -2.93 8.54
N LEU A 158 -7.07 -2.97 7.56
CA LEU A 158 -7.20 -1.98 6.49
C LEU A 158 -8.52 -1.25 6.62
N SER A 159 -8.49 0.08 6.58
CA SER A 159 -9.72 0.88 6.60
C SER A 159 -9.67 1.94 5.50
N ALA A 160 -10.64 1.93 4.60
CA ALA A 160 -10.78 2.94 3.56
C ALA A 160 -12.15 3.61 3.65
N ASN A 161 -12.16 4.94 3.69
CA ASN A 161 -13.36 5.75 3.66
C ASN A 161 -13.20 6.83 2.59
N ALA A 162 -14.09 6.87 1.61
CA ALA A 162 -14.01 7.86 0.54
C ALA A 162 -15.38 8.46 0.22
N ASN A 163 -15.37 9.71 -0.24
CA ASN A 163 -16.55 10.28 -0.88
C ASN A 163 -16.75 9.73 -2.29
N GLY A 164 -15.66 9.46 -3.02
CA GLY A 164 -15.63 8.72 -4.29
C GLY A 164 -15.50 7.22 -4.06
N ASP A 165 -14.88 6.50 -5.00
CA ASP A 165 -14.68 5.06 -4.88
C ASP A 165 -13.62 4.71 -3.83
N ALA A 166 -13.84 3.62 -3.11
CA ALA A 166 -12.93 3.07 -2.14
C ALA A 166 -12.71 1.57 -2.38
N ILE A 167 -11.46 1.14 -2.44
CA ILE A 167 -11.10 -0.25 -2.71
C ILE A 167 -10.05 -0.71 -1.72
N ILE A 168 -10.31 -1.83 -1.04
CA ILE A 168 -9.30 -2.54 -0.25
C ILE A 168 -9.07 -3.93 -0.81
N CYS A 169 -7.80 -4.35 -0.84
CA CYS A 169 -7.40 -5.67 -1.31
C CYS A 169 -6.35 -6.29 -0.39
N TYR A 170 -6.28 -7.63 -0.36
CA TYR A 170 -5.31 -8.38 0.44
C TYR A 170 -3.87 -7.97 0.14
N ALA A 171 -3.50 -7.87 -1.11
CA ALA A 171 -2.13 -7.64 -1.51
C ALA A 171 -1.92 -6.33 -2.27
N ILE A 172 -2.65 -6.13 -3.38
CA ILE A 172 -2.44 -4.99 -4.29
C ILE A 172 -3.75 -4.24 -4.47
N GLY A 173 -3.76 -2.95 -4.13
CA GLY A 173 -4.94 -2.09 -4.29
C GLY A 173 -5.27 -1.85 -5.75
N TRP A 174 -4.29 -1.42 -6.54
CA TRP A 174 -4.47 -1.12 -7.95
C TRP A 174 -3.33 -1.66 -8.82
N SER A 175 -3.69 -2.14 -10.01
CA SER A 175 -2.75 -2.40 -11.09
C SER A 175 -3.40 -2.09 -12.43
N LYS A 176 -2.58 -1.74 -13.40
CA LYS A 176 -3.02 -1.51 -14.78
C LYS A 176 -3.55 -2.79 -15.43
N ASP A 177 -3.05 -3.95 -15.01
CA ASP A 177 -3.59 -5.25 -15.37
C ASP A 177 -4.55 -5.75 -14.29
N THR A 178 -5.83 -5.43 -14.46
CA THR A 178 -6.88 -5.77 -13.49
C THR A 178 -7.12 -7.27 -13.37
N ALA A 179 -6.94 -8.04 -14.44
CA ALA A 179 -7.15 -9.49 -14.44
C ALA A 179 -6.07 -10.18 -13.59
N THR A 180 -4.80 -9.83 -13.80
CA THR A 180 -3.68 -10.36 -13.02
C THR A 180 -3.80 -9.92 -11.55
N THR A 181 -4.17 -8.65 -11.29
CA THR A 181 -4.37 -8.17 -9.92
C THR A 181 -5.46 -8.93 -9.21
N LYS A 182 -6.59 -9.20 -9.89
CA LYS A 182 -7.68 -9.98 -9.33
C LYS A 182 -7.23 -11.38 -8.96
N GLY A 183 -6.64 -12.12 -9.89
CA GLY A 183 -6.13 -13.47 -9.65
C GLY A 183 -5.08 -13.52 -8.54
N PHE A 184 -4.22 -12.50 -8.48
CA PHE A 184 -3.23 -12.36 -7.43
C PHE A 184 -3.88 -12.16 -6.05
N ASN A 185 -4.82 -11.24 -5.92
CA ASN A 185 -5.54 -11.02 -4.66
C ASN A 185 -6.39 -12.23 -4.25
N GLU A 186 -7.00 -12.93 -5.19
CA GLU A 186 -7.78 -14.13 -4.91
C GLU A 186 -6.94 -15.28 -4.35
N SER A 187 -5.65 -15.38 -4.74
CA SER A 187 -4.75 -16.41 -4.22
C SER A 187 -4.48 -16.29 -2.72
N PHE A 188 -4.88 -15.18 -2.09
CA PHE A 188 -4.76 -14.94 -0.66
C PHE A 188 -6.06 -15.11 0.12
N LYS A 189 -7.18 -15.28 -0.57
CA LYS A 189 -8.50 -15.24 0.04
C LYS A 189 -8.70 -16.33 1.11
N ASP A 190 -8.09 -17.48 0.93
CA ASP A 190 -8.28 -18.67 1.78
C ASP A 190 -7.00 -19.05 2.56
N ASN A 191 -6.13 -18.08 2.84
CA ASN A 191 -4.86 -18.34 3.48
C ASN A 191 -4.82 -17.69 4.87
N ASP A 192 -4.52 -18.46 5.93
CA ASP A 192 -4.41 -17.98 7.32
C ASP A 192 -3.39 -16.84 7.53
N ASN A 193 -2.53 -16.60 6.54
CA ASN A 193 -1.57 -15.49 6.56
C ASN A 193 -2.16 -14.16 6.09
N TYR A 194 -3.44 -14.13 5.70
CA TYR A 194 -4.11 -12.94 5.16
C TYR A 194 -5.46 -12.76 5.82
N ASN A 195 -5.55 -11.78 6.69
CA ASN A 195 -6.77 -11.50 7.41
C ASN A 195 -7.28 -10.09 7.06
N LEU A 196 -8.49 -10.00 6.50
CA LEU A 196 -9.24 -8.75 6.39
C LEU A 196 -10.40 -8.66 7.40
N GLU A 197 -10.41 -9.52 8.41
CA GLU A 197 -11.34 -9.41 9.52
C GLU A 197 -11.09 -8.08 10.25
N GLY A 198 -12.15 -7.35 10.59
CA GLY A 198 -12.03 -6.00 11.14
C GLY A 198 -11.65 -4.91 10.12
N SER A 199 -11.29 -5.27 8.90
CA SER A 199 -11.05 -4.30 7.84
C SER A 199 -12.35 -3.76 7.26
N THR A 200 -12.43 -2.46 7.07
CA THR A 200 -13.65 -1.75 6.64
C THR A 200 -13.42 -0.96 5.36
N VAL A 201 -14.42 -0.93 4.49
CA VAL A 201 -14.42 -0.07 3.31
C VAL A 201 -15.79 0.57 3.16
N THR A 202 -15.80 1.89 3.01
CA THR A 202 -17.03 2.66 2.82
C THR A 202 -16.84 3.70 1.73
N SER A 203 -17.93 3.98 1.01
CA SER A 203 -18.01 5.05 0.04
C SER A 203 -19.30 5.82 0.24
N GLU A 204 -19.21 7.15 0.27
CA GLU A 204 -20.40 8.00 0.45
C GLU A 204 -21.20 8.15 -0.84
N LYS A 205 -20.53 8.47 -1.96
CA LYS A 205 -21.17 8.76 -3.26
C LYS A 205 -20.76 7.80 -4.38
N GLY A 206 -19.63 7.12 -4.23
CA GLY A 206 -19.10 6.13 -5.17
C GLY A 206 -19.45 4.69 -4.77
N LYS A 207 -18.57 3.77 -5.12
CA LYS A 207 -18.65 2.35 -4.83
C LYS A 207 -17.55 1.92 -3.87
N ALA A 208 -17.85 0.95 -3.02
CA ALA A 208 -16.89 0.35 -2.10
C ALA A 208 -16.63 -1.10 -2.51
N TYR A 209 -15.36 -1.52 -2.55
CA TYR A 209 -14.96 -2.86 -2.91
C TYR A 209 -14.00 -3.45 -1.88
N LYS A 210 -14.25 -4.69 -1.48
CA LYS A 210 -13.36 -5.48 -0.64
C LYS A 210 -12.89 -6.70 -1.41
N ASN A 211 -11.62 -6.75 -1.72
CA ASN A 211 -10.97 -7.81 -2.50
C ASN A 211 -11.71 -8.18 -3.80
N GLY A 212 -12.14 -7.15 -4.54
CA GLY A 212 -12.83 -7.28 -5.83
C GLY A 212 -14.35 -7.48 -5.75
N GLU A 213 -14.92 -7.66 -4.57
CA GLU A 213 -16.36 -7.77 -4.36
C GLU A 213 -16.95 -6.43 -3.92
N GLU A 214 -18.05 -6.00 -4.55
CA GLU A 214 -18.74 -4.78 -4.16
C GLU A 214 -19.41 -4.97 -2.80
N VAL A 215 -19.13 -4.06 -1.87
CA VAL A 215 -19.72 -4.08 -0.53
C VAL A 215 -20.98 -3.22 -0.57
N SER A 216 -22.11 -3.80 -0.18
CA SER A 216 -23.36 -3.07 -0.08
C SER A 216 -23.21 -1.90 0.88
N LYS A 217 -23.77 -0.74 0.52
CA LYS A 217 -23.93 0.35 1.49
C LYS A 217 -24.80 -0.18 2.61
N THR A 218 -24.24 -0.28 3.81
CA THR A 218 -25.05 -0.48 5.00
C THR A 218 -25.86 0.81 5.18
N GLU A 219 -27.18 0.71 5.04
CA GLU A 219 -28.13 1.80 5.35
C GLU A 219 -28.06 2.19 6.83
#